data_b87262b1d10f59eeaa7bb025f3253318
#
_entry.id   b87262b1d10f59eeaa7bb025f3253318
#
_cell.length_a   1.000
_cell.length_b   1.000
_cell.length_c   1.000
_cell.angle_alpha   90.00
_cell.angle_beta   90.00
_cell.angle_gamma   90.00
#
_symmetry.space_group_name_H-M   'P 1'
#
loop_
_entity.id
_entity.type
_entity.pdbx_description
1 polymer ?
#
loop_
_entity_poly.entity_id
_entity_poly.type
_entity_poly.pdbx_seq_one_letter_code
_entity_poly.pdbx_strand_id
1 'polypeptide(L)'
;QVSQVLHEGVIYRHIILTVPAMFRTIFYQNAAELVNALMRCGARCLDDFYSEVRDKQLKGGYITVIHTHGRNGQYHPHLHVIATSGGYDEVEERWEYLSFLPYELLRHKWQWHLMDTFRKTLPTDEMNRLVDQCYRQYPGGLVANVQKGKVPSQYQSLASYVAKYVVSPPISVRRIDRYDGHRVTYHYRSHW
;
A
#
# COMPACT_ATOMS: atom_id res chain seq x y z
N GLN A 1 -11.46 -16.80 -6.94
CA GLN A 1 -10.34 -16.18 -7.68
C GLN A 1 -9.21 -15.75 -6.74
N VAL A 2 -9.47 -15.01 -5.62
CA VAL A 2 -8.41 -14.61 -4.64
C VAL A 2 -7.73 -15.85 -4.06
N SER A 3 -8.48 -16.89 -3.86
CA SER A 3 -8.00 -18.16 -3.32
C SER A 3 -6.96 -18.88 -4.21
N GLN A 4 -6.94 -18.66 -5.50
CA GLN A 4 -6.02 -19.31 -6.43
C GLN A 4 -4.59 -18.72 -6.42
N VAL A 5 -4.40 -17.53 -5.81
CA VAL A 5 -3.11 -16.83 -5.73
C VAL A 5 -2.49 -16.87 -4.34
N LEU A 6 -3.16 -17.51 -3.39
CA LEU A 6 -2.65 -17.68 -2.03
C LEU A 6 -2.16 -19.11 -1.83
N HIS A 7 -1.03 -19.30 -1.17
CA HIS A 7 -0.43 -20.59 -0.90
C HIS A 7 -0.50 -20.92 0.58
N GLU A 8 -0.94 -22.15 0.89
CA GLU A 8 -0.96 -22.66 2.25
C GLU A 8 0.48 -22.83 2.77
N GLY A 9 0.68 -22.53 4.06
CA GLY A 9 2.01 -22.60 4.69
C GLY A 9 2.90 -21.38 4.50
N VAL A 10 2.54 -20.44 3.60
CA VAL A 10 3.26 -19.18 3.44
C VAL A 10 2.77 -18.15 4.46
N ILE A 11 3.70 -17.49 5.14
CA ILE A 11 3.39 -16.41 6.07
C ILE A 11 3.19 -15.12 5.26
N TYR A 12 2.07 -14.45 5.48
CA TYR A 12 1.75 -13.17 4.87
C TYR A 12 1.82 -12.02 5.87
N ARG A 13 2.19 -10.86 5.37
CA ARG A 13 2.20 -9.57 6.10
C ARG A 13 1.28 -8.58 5.43
N HIS A 14 0.61 -7.79 6.23
CA HIS A 14 -0.18 -6.68 5.73
C HIS A 14 0.62 -5.39 5.85
N ILE A 15 0.87 -4.76 4.72
CA ILE A 15 1.62 -3.52 4.59
C ILE A 15 0.66 -2.43 4.10
N ILE A 16 0.80 -1.22 4.62
CA ILE A 16 0.09 -0.03 4.13
C ILE A 16 1.12 0.96 3.63
N LEU A 17 1.06 1.27 2.33
CA LEU A 17 1.90 2.26 1.67
C LEU A 17 1.08 3.53 1.43
N THR A 18 1.42 4.63 2.09
CA THR A 18 0.61 5.84 2.08
C THR A 18 1.19 6.94 1.19
N VAL A 19 0.32 7.70 0.54
CA VAL A 19 0.67 8.96 -0.13
C VAL A 19 0.65 10.08 0.91
N PRO A 20 1.74 10.88 1.05
CA PRO A 20 1.80 11.98 2.00
C PRO A 20 0.71 13.03 1.77
N ALA A 21 0.26 13.67 2.84
CA ALA A 21 -0.84 14.64 2.80
C ALA A 21 -0.63 15.77 1.82
N MET A 22 0.61 16.23 1.65
CA MET A 22 0.98 17.31 0.75
C MET A 22 0.67 17.03 -0.74
N PHE A 23 0.56 15.76 -1.14
CA PHE A 23 0.21 15.38 -2.52
C PHE A 23 -1.29 15.17 -2.73
N ARG A 24 -2.14 15.21 -1.70
CA ARG A 24 -3.55 14.81 -1.82
C ARG A 24 -4.33 15.66 -2.80
N THR A 25 -4.10 16.97 -2.81
CA THR A 25 -4.80 17.91 -3.72
C THR A 25 -4.44 17.63 -5.17
N ILE A 26 -3.15 17.59 -5.48
CA ILE A 26 -2.70 17.32 -6.86
C ILE A 26 -3.07 15.90 -7.30
N PHE A 27 -3.07 14.93 -6.38
CA PHE A 27 -3.49 13.56 -6.66
C PHE A 27 -5.00 13.51 -6.98
N TYR A 28 -5.83 14.23 -6.24
CA TYR A 28 -7.27 14.30 -6.50
C TYR A 28 -7.59 14.94 -7.85
N GLN A 29 -6.91 16.02 -8.20
CA GLN A 29 -7.06 16.72 -9.46
C GLN A 29 -6.65 15.90 -10.68
N ASN A 30 -5.71 14.95 -10.52
CA ASN A 30 -5.13 14.11 -11.58
C ASN A 30 -5.33 12.61 -11.26
N ALA A 31 -6.51 12.26 -10.72
CA ALA A 31 -6.75 10.91 -10.21
C ALA A 31 -6.71 9.83 -11.31
N ALA A 32 -7.12 10.16 -12.54
CA ALA A 32 -7.15 9.22 -13.66
C ALA A 32 -5.74 8.66 -13.97
N GLU A 33 -4.74 9.51 -13.96
CA GLU A 33 -3.34 9.16 -14.24
C GLU A 33 -2.66 8.56 -13.00
N LEU A 34 -2.84 9.22 -11.84
CA LEU A 34 -2.09 8.90 -10.63
C LEU A 34 -2.57 7.63 -9.93
N VAL A 35 -3.85 7.25 -10.02
CA VAL A 35 -4.35 5.99 -9.45
C VAL A 35 -3.67 4.78 -10.09
N ASN A 36 -3.64 4.74 -11.42
CA ASN A 36 -2.98 3.67 -12.16
C ASN A 36 -1.45 3.68 -11.96
N ALA A 37 -0.85 4.88 -11.90
CA ALA A 37 0.58 5.02 -11.63
C ALA A 37 0.94 4.55 -10.22
N LEU A 38 0.11 4.83 -9.21
CA LEU A 38 0.31 4.39 -7.83
C LEU A 38 0.31 2.86 -7.70
N MET A 39 -0.61 2.17 -8.37
CA MET A 39 -0.67 0.71 -8.37
C MET A 39 0.63 0.10 -8.94
N ARG A 40 1.07 0.57 -10.11
CA ARG A 40 2.34 0.14 -10.71
C ARG A 40 3.56 0.51 -9.88
N CYS A 41 3.51 1.66 -9.21
CA CYS A 41 4.56 2.10 -8.28
C CYS A 41 4.70 1.13 -7.10
N GLY A 42 3.58 0.74 -6.48
CA GLY A 42 3.59 -0.23 -5.38
C GLY A 42 4.20 -1.57 -5.79
N ALA A 43 3.85 -2.09 -6.97
CA ALA A 43 4.42 -3.32 -7.50
C ALA A 43 5.95 -3.20 -7.66
N ARG A 44 6.43 -2.18 -8.39
CA ARG A 44 7.87 -1.98 -8.58
C ARG A 44 8.64 -1.78 -7.29
N CYS A 45 8.05 -1.08 -6.31
CA CYS A 45 8.65 -0.91 -5.00
C CYS A 45 8.85 -2.24 -4.27
N LEU A 46 7.86 -3.14 -4.36
CA LEU A 46 7.94 -4.45 -3.74
C LEU A 46 8.91 -5.38 -4.46
N ASP A 47 8.91 -5.40 -5.80
CA ASP A 47 9.88 -6.18 -6.57
C ASP A 47 11.31 -5.76 -6.22
N ASP A 48 11.58 -4.44 -6.21
CA ASP A 48 12.86 -3.87 -5.85
C ASP A 48 13.23 -4.15 -4.37
N PHE A 49 12.25 -4.12 -3.47
CA PHE A 49 12.45 -4.47 -2.06
C PHE A 49 12.89 -5.94 -1.89
N TYR A 50 12.18 -6.88 -2.55
CA TYR A 50 12.54 -8.30 -2.46
C TYR A 50 13.88 -8.62 -3.13
N SER A 51 14.26 -7.90 -4.18
CA SER A 51 15.53 -8.10 -4.87
C SER A 51 16.76 -7.66 -4.06
N GLU A 52 16.58 -6.80 -3.07
CA GLU A 52 17.69 -6.29 -2.24
C GLU A 52 17.70 -6.84 -0.81
N VAL A 53 16.59 -7.43 -0.36
CA VAL A 53 16.50 -7.89 1.02
C VAL A 53 17.49 -9.00 1.29
N ARG A 54 18.36 -8.81 2.31
CA ARG A 54 19.47 -9.74 2.68
C ARG A 54 20.48 -10.00 1.57
N ASP A 55 20.71 -9.04 0.67
CA ASP A 55 21.62 -9.18 -0.47
C ASP A 55 21.31 -10.40 -1.35
N LYS A 56 20.04 -10.79 -1.41
CA LYS A 56 19.51 -11.89 -2.22
C LYS A 56 18.49 -11.40 -3.22
N GLN A 57 18.48 -12.04 -4.39
CA GLN A 57 17.50 -11.80 -5.45
C GLN A 57 16.23 -12.63 -5.20
N LEU A 58 15.43 -12.25 -4.18
CA LEU A 58 14.22 -12.98 -3.86
C LEU A 58 13.05 -12.55 -4.77
N LYS A 59 12.22 -13.51 -5.14
CA LYS A 59 10.92 -13.26 -5.77
C LYS A 59 9.80 -13.43 -4.73
N GLY A 60 9.32 -12.31 -4.20
CA GLY A 60 8.18 -12.28 -3.28
C GLY A 60 6.84 -12.29 -4.01
N GLY A 61 5.80 -12.78 -3.31
CA GLY A 61 4.42 -12.69 -3.79
C GLY A 61 3.65 -11.58 -3.06
N TYR A 62 2.80 -10.84 -3.78
CA TYR A 62 1.99 -9.81 -3.15
C TYR A 62 0.67 -9.55 -3.90
N ILE A 63 -0.33 -9.09 -3.15
CA ILE A 63 -1.61 -8.57 -3.66
C ILE A 63 -1.71 -7.11 -3.21
N THR A 64 -1.90 -6.21 -4.15
CA THR A 64 -2.07 -4.77 -3.90
C THR A 64 -3.50 -4.34 -4.15
N VAL A 65 -4.07 -3.56 -3.23
CA VAL A 65 -5.41 -2.97 -3.36
C VAL A 65 -5.31 -1.48 -3.05
N ILE A 66 -5.79 -0.64 -3.95
CA ILE A 66 -5.82 0.80 -3.73
C ILE A 66 -7.07 1.21 -2.94
N HIS A 67 -6.87 2.08 -1.95
CA HIS A 67 -7.92 2.82 -1.29
C HIS A 67 -7.67 4.32 -1.46
N THR A 68 -8.72 5.08 -1.72
CA THR A 68 -8.63 6.53 -1.94
C THR A 68 -9.10 7.35 -0.75
N HIS A 69 -9.69 6.72 0.27
CA HIS A 69 -10.25 7.39 1.43
C HIS A 69 -9.82 6.72 2.73
N GLY A 70 -9.57 7.55 3.75
CA GLY A 70 -9.35 7.10 5.11
C GLY A 70 -10.67 6.73 5.82
N ARG A 71 -10.57 6.19 7.04
CA ARG A 71 -11.74 5.78 7.85
C ARG A 71 -12.68 6.93 8.19
N ASN A 72 -12.18 8.14 8.22
CA ASN A 72 -12.92 9.39 8.47
C ASN A 72 -13.52 9.99 7.18
N GLY A 73 -13.50 9.27 6.06
CA GLY A 73 -13.99 9.74 4.76
C GLY A 73 -13.09 10.77 4.06
N GLN A 74 -11.99 11.20 4.67
CA GLN A 74 -11.06 12.13 4.01
C GLN A 74 -10.34 11.46 2.85
N TYR A 75 -10.11 12.19 1.79
CA TYR A 75 -9.32 11.73 0.66
C TYR A 75 -7.89 11.43 1.10
N HIS A 76 -7.50 10.17 0.99
CA HIS A 76 -6.23 9.66 1.47
C HIS A 76 -5.80 8.44 0.63
N PRO A 77 -5.21 8.67 -0.54
CA PRO A 77 -4.73 7.58 -1.38
C PRO A 77 -3.67 6.74 -0.66
N HIS A 78 -3.86 5.44 -0.68
CA HIS A 78 -2.91 4.48 -0.10
C HIS A 78 -3.12 3.08 -0.68
N LEU A 79 -2.10 2.25 -0.58
CA LEU A 79 -2.16 0.87 -0.99
C LEU A 79 -2.22 -0.03 0.25
N HIS A 80 -3.17 -0.96 0.26
CA HIS A 80 -3.12 -2.14 1.09
C HIS A 80 -2.39 -3.24 0.32
N VAL A 81 -1.36 -3.80 0.93
CA VAL A 81 -0.54 -4.86 0.35
C VAL A 81 -0.56 -6.06 1.28
N ILE A 82 -0.95 -7.20 0.76
CA ILE A 82 -0.74 -8.49 1.40
C ILE A 82 0.47 -9.12 0.74
N ALA A 83 1.60 -9.17 1.44
CA ALA A 83 2.87 -9.61 0.92
C ALA A 83 3.39 -10.85 1.65
N THR A 84 4.09 -11.71 0.96
CA THR A 84 4.74 -12.88 1.58
C THR A 84 5.85 -12.44 2.53
N SER A 85 6.01 -13.14 3.66
CA SER A 85 7.15 -12.96 4.57
C SER A 85 8.34 -13.79 4.09
N GLY A 86 8.89 -13.40 2.93
CA GLY A 86 9.94 -14.10 2.22
C GLY A 86 9.69 -14.14 0.72
N GLY A 87 10.55 -14.83 0.02
CA GLY A 87 10.48 -14.98 -1.42
C GLY A 87 11.22 -16.24 -1.88
N TYR A 88 11.03 -16.58 -3.13
CA TYR A 88 11.75 -17.68 -3.77
C TYR A 88 13.12 -17.19 -4.24
N ASP A 89 14.16 -17.87 -3.80
CA ASP A 89 15.54 -17.68 -4.25
C ASP A 89 15.76 -18.58 -5.48
N GLU A 90 15.93 -17.97 -6.66
CA GLU A 90 16.10 -18.71 -7.92
C GLU A 90 17.49 -19.37 -8.03
N VAL A 91 18.47 -18.87 -7.29
CA VAL A 91 19.82 -19.42 -7.32
C VAL A 91 19.90 -20.68 -6.45
N GLU A 92 19.31 -20.60 -5.26
CA GLU A 92 19.29 -21.72 -4.30
C GLU A 92 18.08 -22.65 -4.52
N GLU A 93 17.21 -22.33 -5.47
CA GLU A 93 15.99 -23.06 -5.82
C GLU A 93 15.09 -23.41 -4.61
N ARG A 94 15.00 -22.49 -3.64
CA ARG A 94 14.24 -22.69 -2.41
C ARG A 94 13.52 -21.44 -1.93
N TRP A 95 12.53 -21.64 -1.07
CA TRP A 95 11.86 -20.56 -0.37
C TRP A 95 12.68 -20.06 0.81
N GLU A 96 12.97 -18.76 0.84
CA GLU A 96 13.63 -18.06 1.94
C GLU A 96 12.62 -17.32 2.79
N TYR A 97 12.52 -17.68 4.06
CA TYR A 97 11.67 -17.01 5.02
C TYR A 97 12.34 -15.78 5.63
N LEU A 98 11.62 -14.67 5.66
CA LEU A 98 12.01 -13.47 6.39
C LEU A 98 11.26 -13.44 7.72
N SER A 99 11.97 -13.53 8.84
CA SER A 99 11.40 -13.41 10.19
C SER A 99 10.75 -12.04 10.42
N PHE A 100 11.31 -11.00 9.79
CA PHE A 100 10.73 -9.66 9.73
C PHE A 100 11.06 -9.03 8.36
N LEU A 101 10.20 -8.09 7.94
CA LEU A 101 10.49 -7.26 6.77
C LEU A 101 11.34 -6.06 7.21
N PRO A 102 12.49 -5.76 6.58
CA PRO A 102 13.32 -4.60 6.89
C PRO A 102 12.56 -3.30 6.63
N TYR A 103 11.99 -2.77 7.69
CA TYR A 103 11.04 -1.67 7.62
C TYR A 103 11.67 -0.37 7.09
N GLU A 104 12.88 -0.06 7.51
CA GLU A 104 13.59 1.13 7.06
C GLU A 104 13.90 1.07 5.56
N LEU A 105 14.37 -0.07 5.08
CA LEU A 105 14.60 -0.29 3.65
C LEU A 105 13.31 -0.05 2.86
N LEU A 106 12.18 -0.64 3.30
CA LEU A 106 10.90 -0.48 2.63
C LEU A 106 10.44 0.99 2.60
N ARG A 107 10.66 1.76 3.69
CA ARG A 107 10.29 3.18 3.76
C ARG A 107 11.05 4.03 2.75
N HIS A 108 12.37 3.81 2.62
CA HIS A 108 13.20 4.52 1.66
C HIS A 108 12.87 4.15 0.23
N LYS A 109 12.69 2.86 -0.06
CA LYS A 109 12.26 2.39 -1.39
C LYS A 109 10.88 2.94 -1.76
N TRP A 110 9.92 2.92 -0.83
CA TRP A 110 8.60 3.50 -1.07
C TRP A 110 8.68 4.99 -1.42
N GLN A 111 9.46 5.76 -0.68
CA GLN A 111 9.68 7.18 -0.97
C GLN A 111 10.27 7.39 -2.36
N TRP A 112 11.34 6.67 -2.67
CA TRP A 112 12.02 6.82 -3.96
C TRP A 112 11.10 6.47 -5.13
N HIS A 113 10.46 5.31 -5.10
CA HIS A 113 9.55 4.86 -6.15
C HIS A 113 8.35 5.80 -6.34
N LEU A 114 7.77 6.28 -5.23
CA LEU A 114 6.64 7.19 -5.28
C LEU A 114 7.03 8.54 -5.89
N MET A 115 8.14 9.11 -5.47
CA MET A 115 8.63 10.41 -5.95
C MET A 115 9.03 10.33 -7.44
N ASP A 116 9.74 9.27 -7.84
CA ASP A 116 10.08 9.03 -9.25
C ASP A 116 8.82 8.86 -10.12
N THR A 117 7.85 8.09 -9.62
CA THR A 117 6.57 7.90 -10.32
C THR A 117 5.82 9.21 -10.49
N PHE A 118 5.74 10.04 -9.45
CA PHE A 118 5.03 11.32 -9.50
C PHE A 118 5.66 12.28 -10.51
N ARG A 119 6.99 12.42 -10.49
CA ARG A 119 7.72 13.25 -11.47
C ARG A 119 7.51 12.78 -12.91
N LYS A 120 7.51 11.46 -13.14
CA LYS A 120 7.33 10.90 -14.49
C LYS A 120 5.88 10.99 -14.99
N THR A 121 4.92 10.88 -14.08
CA THR A 121 3.48 10.90 -14.44
C THR A 121 2.97 12.32 -14.67
N LEU A 122 3.39 13.26 -13.81
CA LEU A 122 3.05 14.68 -13.91
C LEU A 122 4.33 15.53 -13.86
N PRO A 123 5.02 15.72 -15.00
CA PRO A 123 6.27 16.47 -15.06
C PRO A 123 6.04 17.98 -15.01
N THR A 124 5.49 18.47 -13.90
CA THR A 124 5.19 19.89 -13.64
C THR A 124 6.11 20.47 -12.60
N ASP A 125 6.33 21.78 -12.65
CA ASP A 125 7.12 22.50 -11.63
C ASP A 125 6.49 22.37 -10.23
N GLU A 126 5.18 22.33 -10.14
CA GLU A 126 4.47 22.11 -8.88
C GLU A 126 4.80 20.73 -8.31
N MET A 127 4.71 19.67 -9.09
CA MET A 127 5.06 18.33 -8.66
C MET A 127 6.53 18.24 -8.25
N ASN A 128 7.44 18.85 -9.00
CA ASN A 128 8.87 18.87 -8.66
C ASN A 128 9.12 19.54 -7.31
N ARG A 129 8.50 20.71 -7.05
CA ARG A 129 8.59 21.39 -5.76
C ARG A 129 8.05 20.56 -4.59
N LEU A 130 6.90 19.88 -4.78
CA LEU A 130 6.32 18.99 -3.77
C LEU A 130 7.23 17.79 -3.47
N VAL A 131 7.84 17.21 -4.50
CA VAL A 131 8.79 16.09 -4.32
C VAL A 131 10.03 16.54 -3.54
N ASP A 132 10.61 17.69 -3.88
CA ASP A 132 11.77 18.23 -3.15
C ASP A 132 11.41 18.57 -1.70
N GLN A 133 10.23 19.10 -1.46
CA GLN A 133 9.71 19.33 -0.12
C GLN A 133 9.51 18.02 0.65
N CYS A 134 9.00 16.98 -0.01
CA CYS A 134 8.80 15.67 0.59
C CYS A 134 10.11 15.05 1.08
N TYR A 135 11.17 15.10 0.28
CA TYR A 135 12.48 14.60 0.72
C TYR A 135 13.03 15.37 1.92
N ARG A 136 12.84 16.70 1.98
CA ARG A 136 13.23 17.50 3.15
C ARG A 136 12.43 17.20 4.40
N GLN A 137 11.12 16.96 4.24
CA GLN A 137 10.21 16.71 5.36
C GLN A 137 10.32 15.29 5.91
N TYR A 138 10.65 14.31 5.08
CA TYR A 138 10.71 12.89 5.42
C TYR A 138 12.10 12.29 5.11
N PRO A 139 13.17 12.72 5.77
CA PRO A 139 14.53 12.24 5.49
C PRO A 139 14.72 10.75 5.83
N GLY A 140 13.88 10.18 6.72
CA GLY A 140 13.87 8.75 7.09
C GLY A 140 12.92 7.90 6.26
N GLY A 141 12.52 8.36 5.07
CA GLY A 141 11.59 7.65 4.20
C GLY A 141 10.11 7.84 4.57
N LEU A 142 9.22 7.45 3.68
CA LEU A 142 7.78 7.56 3.88
C LEU A 142 7.22 6.44 4.76
N VAL A 143 6.02 6.67 5.30
CA VAL A 143 5.34 5.66 6.11
C VAL A 143 4.95 4.47 5.24
N ALA A 144 5.61 3.35 5.53
CA ALA A 144 5.22 2.01 5.14
C ALA A 144 4.87 1.26 6.43
N ASN A 145 3.60 1.14 6.76
CA ASN A 145 3.19 0.51 8.03
C ASN A 145 2.96 -0.98 7.83
N VAL A 146 3.80 -1.80 8.47
CA VAL A 146 3.53 -3.24 8.59
C VAL A 146 2.64 -3.45 9.81
N GLN A 147 1.40 -3.88 9.61
CA GLN A 147 0.47 -4.06 10.70
C GLN A 147 0.98 -5.10 11.71
N LYS A 148 0.91 -4.75 12.99
CA LYS A 148 1.15 -5.69 14.09
C LYS A 148 0.02 -6.71 14.10
N GLY A 149 0.33 -7.95 13.83
CA GLY A 149 -0.62 -9.04 13.82
C GLY A 149 -0.31 -10.05 12.72
N LYS A 150 -0.70 -11.28 12.95
CA LYS A 150 -0.56 -12.33 11.93
C LYS A 150 -1.72 -12.19 10.96
N VAL A 151 -1.42 -12.03 9.68
CA VAL A 151 -2.39 -12.32 8.63
C VAL A 151 -2.74 -13.81 8.76
N PRO A 152 -4.02 -14.19 8.75
CA PRO A 152 -4.39 -15.60 8.88
C PRO A 152 -3.64 -16.46 7.86
N SER A 153 -3.06 -17.58 8.32
CA SER A 153 -2.35 -18.53 7.45
C SER A 153 -3.26 -19.59 6.86
N GLN A 154 -4.46 -19.77 7.45
CA GLN A 154 -5.46 -20.68 6.91
C GLN A 154 -6.12 -20.05 5.69
N TYR A 155 -6.16 -20.80 4.62
CA TYR A 155 -6.61 -20.41 3.30
C TYR A 155 -7.96 -19.65 3.24
N GLN A 156 -9.01 -20.17 3.88
CA GLN A 156 -10.34 -19.52 3.88
C GLN A 156 -10.32 -18.20 4.66
N SER A 157 -9.63 -18.17 5.79
CA SER A 157 -9.48 -16.96 6.62
C SER A 157 -8.65 -15.89 5.91
N LEU A 158 -7.60 -16.30 5.19
CA LEU A 158 -6.75 -15.41 4.41
C LEU A 158 -7.51 -14.81 3.22
N ALA A 159 -8.26 -15.62 2.47
CA ALA A 159 -9.09 -15.14 1.37
C ALA A 159 -10.14 -14.13 1.86
N SER A 160 -10.80 -14.41 2.98
CA SER A 160 -11.76 -13.50 3.62
C SER A 160 -11.08 -12.21 4.12
N TYR A 161 -9.87 -12.31 4.64
CA TYR A 161 -9.07 -11.16 5.07
C TYR A 161 -8.73 -10.24 3.89
N VAL A 162 -8.27 -10.78 2.76
CA VAL A 162 -7.98 -10.02 1.55
C VAL A 162 -9.26 -9.42 0.96
N ALA A 163 -10.33 -10.21 0.86
CA ALA A 163 -11.63 -9.76 0.34
C ALA A 163 -12.16 -8.53 1.08
N LYS A 164 -11.94 -8.45 2.40
CA LYS A 164 -12.32 -7.29 3.20
C LYS A 164 -11.73 -5.97 2.66
N TYR A 165 -10.51 -5.97 2.14
CA TYR A 165 -9.89 -4.78 1.56
C TYR A 165 -10.33 -4.53 0.12
N VAL A 166 -10.52 -5.59 -0.66
CA VAL A 166 -10.96 -5.49 -2.06
C VAL A 166 -12.37 -4.91 -2.18
N VAL A 167 -13.28 -5.29 -1.28
CA VAL A 167 -14.71 -4.90 -1.35
C VAL A 167 -15.10 -3.78 -0.40
N SER A 168 -14.16 -3.20 0.35
CA SER A 168 -14.48 -2.14 1.32
C SER A 168 -14.76 -0.81 0.62
N PRO A 169 -16.02 -0.32 0.62
CA PRO A 169 -16.32 1.00 0.10
C PRO A 169 -15.73 2.09 1.02
N PRO A 170 -15.48 3.31 0.52
CA PRO A 170 -15.01 4.44 1.32
C PRO A 170 -15.90 4.73 2.54
N ILE A 171 -17.21 4.61 2.35
CA ILE A 171 -18.21 4.73 3.41
C ILE A 171 -19.19 3.56 3.27
N SER A 172 -19.34 2.77 4.33
CA SER A 172 -20.37 1.73 4.38
C SER A 172 -21.74 2.37 4.56
N VAL A 173 -22.74 1.93 3.81
CA VAL A 173 -24.14 2.39 3.94
C VAL A 173 -24.64 2.30 5.39
N ARG A 174 -24.21 1.28 6.14
CA ARG A 174 -24.56 1.09 7.56
C ARG A 174 -24.02 2.18 8.50
N ARG A 175 -23.12 3.03 8.02
CA ARG A 175 -22.55 4.14 8.79
C ARG A 175 -23.20 5.48 8.44
N ILE A 176 -24.12 5.50 7.50
CA ILE A 176 -24.86 6.72 7.13
C ILE A 176 -26.00 6.90 8.13
N ASP A 177 -25.95 7.99 8.89
CA ASP A 177 -26.99 8.34 9.87
C ASP A 177 -28.09 9.15 9.22
N ARG A 178 -27.76 10.02 8.26
CA ARG A 178 -28.71 10.89 7.58
C ARG A 178 -28.20 11.29 6.19
N TYR A 179 -29.16 11.41 5.28
CA TYR A 179 -28.97 12.02 3.96
C TYR A 179 -30.17 12.93 3.65
N ASP A 180 -29.94 14.18 3.29
CA ASP A 180 -30.98 15.19 3.01
C ASP A 180 -31.05 15.61 1.53
N GLY A 181 -30.38 14.89 0.64
CA GLY A 181 -30.24 15.21 -0.79
C GLY A 181 -28.99 16.02 -1.12
N HIS A 182 -28.35 16.67 -0.14
CA HIS A 182 -27.17 17.51 -0.31
C HIS A 182 -26.03 17.14 0.64
N ARG A 183 -26.35 16.68 1.85
CA ARG A 183 -25.38 16.34 2.90
C ARG A 183 -25.57 14.92 3.38
N VAL A 184 -24.45 14.24 3.58
CA VAL A 184 -24.39 12.92 4.23
C VAL A 184 -23.79 13.08 5.61
N THR A 185 -24.51 12.68 6.65
CA THR A 185 -23.99 12.54 8.01
C THR A 185 -23.69 11.08 8.24
N TYR A 186 -22.50 10.76 8.72
CA TYR A 186 -22.09 9.40 8.98
C TYR A 186 -21.18 9.32 10.22
N HIS A 187 -21.15 8.18 10.89
CA HIS A 187 -20.27 7.91 12.01
C HIS A 187 -19.08 7.04 11.61
N TYR A 188 -17.94 7.27 12.27
CA TYR A 188 -16.76 6.43 12.16
C TYR A 188 -16.13 6.21 13.53
N ARG A 189 -15.43 5.09 13.69
CA ARG A 189 -14.68 4.81 14.93
C ARG A 189 -13.28 5.38 14.77
N SER A 190 -12.94 6.39 15.57
CA SER A 190 -11.55 6.80 15.77
C SER A 190 -10.87 5.85 16.74
N HIS A 191 -9.70 5.36 16.40
CA HIS A 191 -8.83 4.70 17.36
C HIS A 191 -7.79 5.73 17.81
N TRP A 192 -7.92 6.15 19.05
CA TRP A 192 -6.87 6.85 19.78
C TRP A 192 -5.94 5.82 20.41
#